data_f5b673fbfb5d59a00cd980c84ccad934
#
_entry.id   f5b673fbfb5d59a00cd980c84ccad934
#
_cell.length_a   1.000
_cell.length_b   1.000
_cell.length_c   1.000
_cell.angle_alpha   90.00
_cell.angle_beta   90.00
_cell.angle_gamma   90.00
#
_symmetry.space_group_name_H-M   'P 1'
#
loop_
_entity.id
_entity.type
_entity.pdbx_description
1 polymer ?
#
loop_
_entity_poly.entity_id
_entity_poly.type
_entity_poly.pdbx_seq_one_letter_code
_entity_poly.pdbx_strand_id
1 'polypeptide(L)'
;MNSFNEPTEKTGYLEQDFRLFHIKDQTKREFSYHYHDFHKVIIFLSGKAAYHIEGKSYYLKPWDILLVNRHAIHKPEIDFSVPYERFVLWISDDIKSTELLRCFQKAIDRSYNLIRLDSDTQEKLKQLLYELEAALKDEKFGSELLGSALFTQFMVYVNRIFLEKQYIYDARSYSSDSQIEELLRYINHNLTEDLSIETLARKYYLSKYHMMRKFKEETGYTIHNYIISKRLLLARTKISEGTPILKAAQLSGFSDYTTFSRAYKKQFGTAPSQTI
;
A
#
# COMPACT_ATOMS: atom_id res chain seq x y z
N MET A 1 -7.56 -32.05 0.15
CA MET A 1 -8.29 -30.78 0.17
C MET A 1 -7.43 -29.77 0.93
N ASN A 2 -6.54 -29.07 0.22
CA ASN A 2 -5.73 -28.02 0.83
C ASN A 2 -6.57 -26.74 0.87
N SER A 3 -7.05 -26.37 2.04
CA SER A 3 -7.61 -25.04 2.28
C SER A 3 -6.46 -24.04 2.18
N PHE A 4 -6.29 -23.45 1.01
CA PHE A 4 -5.45 -22.27 0.87
C PHE A 4 -6.12 -21.15 1.66
N ASN A 5 -5.59 -20.86 2.86
CA ASN A 5 -5.92 -19.67 3.61
C ASN A 5 -5.46 -18.48 2.77
N GLU A 6 -6.40 -17.79 2.12
CA GLU A 6 -6.12 -16.51 1.48
C GLU A 6 -5.81 -15.49 2.57
N PRO A 7 -4.71 -14.74 2.44
CA PRO A 7 -4.32 -13.78 3.45
C PRO A 7 -5.26 -12.58 3.42
N THR A 8 -6.16 -12.52 4.39
CA THR A 8 -7.03 -11.36 4.66
C THR A 8 -6.55 -10.59 5.88
N GLU A 9 -5.29 -10.73 6.27
CA GLU A 9 -4.82 -10.17 7.53
C GLU A 9 -4.35 -8.73 7.38
N LYS A 10 -5.04 -7.84 8.09
CA LYS A 10 -4.52 -6.52 8.45
C LYS A 10 -3.32 -6.75 9.37
N THR A 11 -2.17 -6.18 9.02
CA THR A 11 -0.97 -6.25 9.86
C THR A 11 -0.55 -4.86 10.32
N GLY A 12 -0.27 -4.72 11.61
CA GLY A 12 0.17 -3.48 12.25
C GLY A 12 -0.96 -2.50 12.59
N TYR A 13 -0.69 -1.69 13.63
CA TYR A 13 -1.58 -0.64 14.13
C TYR A 13 -0.77 0.63 14.33
N LEU A 14 -1.34 1.77 13.97
CA LEU A 14 -0.73 3.08 14.13
C LEU A 14 -1.71 3.99 14.89
N GLU A 15 -1.31 4.47 16.07
CA GLU A 15 -2.11 5.32 16.98
C GLU A 15 -1.62 6.77 16.99
N GLN A 16 -0.63 7.09 16.17
CA GLN A 16 0.00 8.42 16.08
C GLN A 16 0.12 8.85 14.62
N ASP A 17 0.44 10.11 14.36
CA ASP A 17 0.54 10.67 13.01
C ASP A 17 1.52 9.91 12.12
N PHE A 18 2.67 9.51 12.67
CA PHE A 18 3.65 8.69 11.97
C PHE A 18 4.55 7.89 12.93
N ARG A 19 5.20 6.85 12.42
CA ARG A 19 6.21 6.07 13.13
C ARG A 19 7.32 5.63 12.20
N LEU A 20 8.58 5.87 12.61
CA LEU A 20 9.77 5.45 11.85
C LEU A 20 10.39 4.22 12.50
N PHE A 21 10.76 3.25 11.65
CA PHE A 21 11.50 2.07 12.03
C PHE A 21 12.77 1.99 11.17
N HIS A 22 13.91 1.73 11.80
CA HIS A 22 15.13 1.30 11.12
C HIS A 22 15.32 -0.18 11.41
N ILE A 23 15.25 -1.00 10.39
CA ILE A 23 15.19 -2.47 10.53
C ILE A 23 16.32 -3.07 9.71
N LYS A 24 17.15 -3.88 10.39
CA LYS A 24 18.15 -4.73 9.77
C LYS A 24 17.92 -6.14 10.26
N ASP A 25 17.56 -7.02 9.37
CA ASP A 25 17.32 -8.42 9.70
C ASP A 25 17.85 -9.36 8.60
N GLN A 26 18.07 -10.62 8.99
CA GLN A 26 18.47 -11.70 8.10
C GLN A 26 17.67 -12.97 8.42
N THR A 27 16.65 -12.85 9.25
CA THR A 27 15.83 -14.00 9.67
C THR A 27 14.85 -14.35 8.55
N LYS A 28 14.96 -15.58 8.04
CA LYS A 28 14.03 -16.08 7.02
C LYS A 28 12.59 -16.01 7.53
N ARG A 29 11.77 -15.25 6.84
CA ARG A 29 10.33 -15.12 7.06
C ARG A 29 9.61 -15.25 5.73
N GLU A 30 8.49 -15.96 5.76
CA GLU A 30 7.56 -15.95 4.63
C GLU A 30 6.58 -14.80 4.81
N PHE A 31 6.49 -13.94 3.81
CA PHE A 31 5.51 -12.87 3.77
C PHE A 31 4.36 -13.29 2.87
N SER A 32 3.16 -13.22 3.40
CA SER A 32 1.95 -13.31 2.60
C SER A 32 1.56 -11.96 2.06
N TYR A 33 0.73 -11.92 1.01
CA TYR A 33 0.09 -10.68 0.59
C TYR A 33 -0.80 -10.16 1.73
N HIS A 34 -0.65 -8.87 2.04
CA HIS A 34 -1.36 -8.22 3.13
C HIS A 34 -1.59 -6.73 2.82
N TYR A 35 -2.34 -6.06 3.67
CA TYR A 35 -2.56 -4.62 3.59
C TYR A 35 -2.52 -3.99 4.99
N HIS A 36 -2.45 -2.66 5.03
CA HIS A 36 -2.53 -1.84 6.25
C HIS A 36 -3.57 -0.75 6.08
N ASP A 37 -4.04 -0.17 7.16
CA ASP A 37 -4.92 1.00 7.16
C ASP A 37 -4.15 2.32 7.31
N PHE A 38 -2.86 2.30 7.10
CA PHE A 38 -1.96 3.44 7.06
C PHE A 38 -1.07 3.37 5.82
N HIS A 39 -0.48 4.49 5.44
CA HIS A 39 0.49 4.57 4.35
C HIS A 39 1.87 4.13 4.82
N LYS A 40 2.71 3.66 3.91
CA LYS A 40 4.12 3.37 4.17
C LYS A 40 5.02 4.06 3.15
N VAL A 41 6.12 4.61 3.64
CA VAL A 41 7.30 4.92 2.84
C VAL A 41 8.39 3.93 3.25
N ILE A 42 8.88 3.15 2.31
CA ILE A 42 9.94 2.19 2.54
C ILE A 42 11.19 2.70 1.83
N ILE A 43 12.26 2.91 2.56
CA ILE A 43 13.55 3.32 2.02
C ILE A 43 14.48 2.11 2.14
N PHE A 44 14.86 1.55 1.00
CA PHE A 44 15.71 0.38 0.93
C PHE A 44 17.18 0.77 1.05
N LEU A 45 17.93 0.22 2.00
CA LEU A 45 19.32 0.57 2.24
C LEU A 45 20.28 -0.48 1.69
N SER A 46 20.05 -1.75 1.99
CA SER A 46 20.93 -2.83 1.54
C SER A 46 20.21 -4.18 1.52
N GLY A 47 20.78 -5.13 0.78
CA GLY A 47 20.25 -6.48 0.63
C GLY A 47 19.80 -6.76 -0.81
N LYS A 48 18.92 -7.75 -0.95
CA LYS A 48 18.22 -8.07 -2.21
C LYS A 48 16.75 -8.22 -1.92
N ALA A 49 15.93 -7.36 -2.48
CA ALA A 49 14.49 -7.39 -2.27
C ALA A 49 13.73 -6.95 -3.51
N ALA A 50 12.57 -7.56 -3.71
CA ALA A 50 11.51 -7.08 -4.57
C ALA A 50 10.26 -6.80 -3.73
N TYR A 51 9.42 -5.90 -4.21
CA TYR A 51 8.11 -5.63 -3.62
C TYR A 51 7.02 -5.79 -4.65
N HIS A 52 6.05 -6.63 -4.34
CA HIS A 52 4.85 -6.79 -5.15
C HIS A 52 3.76 -5.87 -4.59
N ILE A 53 3.29 -4.92 -5.38
CA ILE A 53 2.26 -3.95 -4.99
C ILE A 53 1.22 -3.89 -6.10
N GLU A 54 -0.02 -4.27 -5.80
CA GLU A 54 -1.15 -4.18 -6.74
C GLU A 54 -0.78 -4.75 -8.14
N GLY A 55 -0.22 -5.98 -8.17
CA GLY A 55 0.15 -6.68 -9.40
C GLY A 55 1.44 -6.19 -10.09
N LYS A 56 2.19 -5.28 -9.48
CA LYS A 56 3.51 -4.84 -9.96
C LYS A 56 4.61 -5.34 -9.04
N SER A 57 5.70 -5.79 -9.62
CA SER A 57 6.91 -6.23 -8.92
C SER A 57 8.03 -5.20 -9.10
N TYR A 58 8.44 -4.56 -8.02
CA TYR A 58 9.50 -3.56 -7.99
C TYR A 58 10.80 -4.17 -7.49
N TYR A 59 11.87 -4.12 -8.31
CA TYR A 59 13.21 -4.60 -7.96
C TYR A 59 14.03 -3.44 -7.38
N LEU A 60 14.33 -3.51 -6.09
CA LEU A 60 14.91 -2.41 -5.35
C LEU A 60 16.43 -2.32 -5.51
N LYS A 61 16.93 -1.08 -5.58
CA LYS A 61 18.34 -0.71 -5.45
C LYS A 61 18.53 0.12 -4.18
N PRO A 62 19.75 0.14 -3.60
CA PRO A 62 20.02 0.98 -2.42
C PRO A 62 19.54 2.42 -2.61
N TRP A 63 18.85 2.93 -1.59
CA TRP A 63 18.20 4.25 -1.52
C TRP A 63 16.97 4.45 -2.42
N ASP A 64 16.46 3.39 -3.02
CA ASP A 64 15.13 3.44 -3.60
C ASP A 64 14.09 3.69 -2.50
N ILE A 65 13.12 4.55 -2.81
CA ILE A 65 11.98 4.85 -1.95
C ILE A 65 10.72 4.27 -2.59
N LEU A 66 9.98 3.50 -1.81
CA LEU A 66 8.74 2.86 -2.26
C LEU A 66 7.54 3.43 -1.50
N LEU A 67 6.55 3.90 -2.23
CA LEU A 67 5.29 4.40 -1.69
C LEU A 67 4.26 3.27 -1.66
N VAL A 68 3.83 2.85 -0.48
CA VAL A 68 2.78 1.84 -0.32
C VAL A 68 1.55 2.53 0.27
N ASN A 69 0.51 2.63 -0.54
CA ASN A 69 -0.73 3.27 -0.13
C ASN A 69 -1.43 2.46 0.96
N ARG A 70 -2.17 3.16 1.83
CA ARG A 70 -3.11 2.46 2.70
C ARG A 70 -4.02 1.57 1.86
N HIS A 71 -4.35 0.39 2.36
CA HIS A 71 -5.18 -0.60 1.69
C HIS A 71 -4.62 -1.16 0.37
N ALA A 72 -3.41 -0.79 -0.03
CA ALA A 72 -2.74 -1.45 -1.15
C ALA A 72 -2.30 -2.85 -0.75
N ILE A 73 -2.70 -3.82 -1.55
CA ILE A 73 -2.28 -5.22 -1.35
C ILE A 73 -0.83 -5.34 -1.80
N HIS A 74 0.03 -5.76 -0.88
CA HIS A 74 1.46 -5.86 -1.16
C HIS A 74 2.13 -7.01 -0.41
N LYS A 75 3.30 -7.39 -0.91
CA LYS A 75 4.15 -8.45 -0.36
C LYS A 75 5.62 -8.11 -0.62
N PRO A 76 6.50 -8.12 0.38
CA PRO A 76 7.93 -8.15 0.14
C PRO A 76 8.38 -9.56 -0.26
N GLU A 77 9.32 -9.65 -1.19
CA GLU A 77 10.09 -10.84 -1.52
C GLU A 77 11.56 -10.55 -1.24
N ILE A 78 12.16 -11.25 -0.30
CA ILE A 78 13.46 -10.94 0.28
C ILE A 78 14.38 -12.15 0.14
N ASP A 79 15.58 -11.91 -0.41
CA ASP A 79 16.67 -12.89 -0.40
C ASP A 79 17.43 -12.78 0.94
N PHE A 80 17.14 -13.67 1.86
CA PHE A 80 17.75 -13.71 3.20
C PHE A 80 19.17 -14.30 3.22
N SER A 81 19.76 -14.58 2.06
CA SER A 81 21.19 -14.94 1.97
C SER A 81 22.11 -13.77 2.34
N VAL A 82 21.60 -12.54 2.26
CA VAL A 82 22.27 -11.29 2.64
C VAL A 82 21.41 -10.49 3.62
N PRO A 83 22.03 -9.70 4.52
CA PRO A 83 21.27 -8.84 5.43
C PRO A 83 20.39 -7.86 4.65
N TYR A 84 19.14 -7.73 5.10
CA TYR A 84 18.15 -6.80 4.54
C TYR A 84 17.96 -5.62 5.47
N GLU A 85 18.35 -4.43 5.02
CA GLU A 85 18.30 -3.21 5.81
C GLU A 85 17.42 -2.15 5.12
N ARG A 86 16.54 -1.52 5.89
CA ARG A 86 15.58 -0.53 5.41
C ARG A 86 15.10 0.39 6.52
N PHE A 87 14.70 1.61 6.12
CA PHE A 87 13.76 2.39 6.91
C PHE A 87 12.33 2.09 6.47
N VAL A 88 11.41 2.09 7.44
CA VAL A 88 9.97 1.97 7.17
C VAL A 88 9.27 3.06 7.96
N LEU A 89 8.67 4.00 7.25
CA LEU A 89 7.89 5.08 7.82
C LEU A 89 6.40 4.74 7.64
N TRP A 90 5.68 4.57 8.75
CA TRP A 90 4.22 4.44 8.77
C TRP A 90 3.62 5.82 8.94
N ILE A 91 2.55 6.12 8.21
CA ILE A 91 1.92 7.44 8.18
C ILE A 91 0.42 7.27 8.25
N SER A 92 -0.21 7.88 9.26
CA SER A 92 -1.66 7.88 9.40
C SER A 92 -2.32 8.63 8.25
N ASP A 93 -3.52 8.22 7.88
CA ASP A 93 -4.37 8.94 6.94
C ASP A 93 -4.98 10.21 7.58
N ASP A 94 -5.07 10.23 8.92
CA ASP A 94 -5.67 11.32 9.71
C ASP A 94 -4.64 12.39 10.12
N ILE A 95 -3.46 12.45 9.47
CA ILE A 95 -2.46 13.48 9.77
C ILE A 95 -3.01 14.89 9.50
N LYS A 96 -2.63 15.86 10.35
CA LYS A 96 -3.11 17.25 10.26
C LYS A 96 -2.91 17.90 8.89
N SER A 97 -1.78 17.59 8.24
CA SER A 97 -1.44 18.13 6.91
C SER A 97 -1.65 17.08 5.83
N THR A 98 -2.88 16.89 5.39
CA THR A 98 -3.23 15.91 4.33
C THR A 98 -2.49 16.15 3.01
N GLU A 99 -1.96 17.34 2.78
CA GLU A 99 -1.12 17.65 1.62
C GLU A 99 0.13 16.77 1.55
N LEU A 100 0.65 16.30 2.69
CA LEU A 100 1.79 15.39 2.77
C LEU A 100 1.47 14.00 2.19
N LEU A 101 0.19 13.68 1.98
CA LEU A 101 -0.26 12.40 1.41
C LEU A 101 -0.47 12.44 -0.11
N ARG A 102 -0.25 13.60 -0.77
CA ARG A 102 -0.50 13.76 -2.22
C ARG A 102 0.33 12.81 -3.08
N CYS A 103 1.56 12.49 -2.68
CA CYS A 103 2.39 11.51 -3.39
C CYS A 103 1.73 10.12 -3.45
N PHE A 104 1.02 9.71 -2.41
CA PHE A 104 0.31 8.43 -2.39
C PHE A 104 -0.88 8.44 -3.35
N GLN A 105 -1.69 9.49 -3.37
CA GLN A 105 -2.77 9.60 -4.35
C GLN A 105 -2.20 9.59 -5.77
N LYS A 106 -1.10 10.31 -5.99
CA LYS A 106 -0.45 10.36 -7.30
C LYS A 106 0.17 9.02 -7.71
N ALA A 107 0.60 8.20 -6.76
CA ALA A 107 1.07 6.83 -7.03
C ALA A 107 -0.06 5.94 -7.58
N ILE A 108 -1.29 6.08 -7.04
CA ILE A 108 -2.49 5.41 -7.58
C ILE A 108 -2.76 5.87 -9.01
N ASP A 109 -2.83 7.20 -9.24
CA ASP A 109 -3.13 7.78 -10.55
C ASP A 109 -2.15 7.33 -11.64
N ARG A 110 -0.87 7.24 -11.28
CA ARG A 110 0.20 6.82 -12.19
C ARG A 110 0.38 5.31 -12.27
N SER A 111 -0.27 4.56 -11.37
CA SER A 111 0.00 3.14 -11.16
C SER A 111 1.52 2.87 -11.02
N TYR A 112 2.22 3.71 -10.27
CA TYR A 112 3.68 3.65 -10.10
C TYR A 112 4.08 4.10 -8.71
N ASN A 113 4.92 3.31 -8.02
CA ASN A 113 5.18 3.46 -6.58
C ASN A 113 6.64 3.74 -6.23
N LEU A 114 7.56 3.66 -7.22
CA LEU A 114 8.99 3.72 -6.96
C LEU A 114 9.55 5.13 -7.22
N ILE A 115 10.39 5.60 -6.29
CA ILE A 115 11.22 6.79 -6.44
C ILE A 115 12.68 6.34 -6.41
N ARG A 116 13.39 6.48 -7.52
CA ARG A 116 14.82 6.27 -7.61
C ARG A 116 15.50 7.62 -7.78
N LEU A 117 16.42 7.93 -6.89
CA LEU A 117 17.03 9.26 -6.80
C LEU A 117 18.34 9.35 -7.58
N ASP A 118 18.69 10.55 -8.05
CA ASP A 118 20.05 10.90 -8.38
C ASP A 118 20.91 11.05 -7.11
N SER A 119 22.23 11.07 -7.26
CA SER A 119 23.17 11.07 -6.13
C SER A 119 23.03 12.28 -5.21
N ASP A 120 22.76 13.47 -5.76
CA ASP A 120 22.70 14.70 -4.98
C ASP A 120 21.43 14.77 -4.15
N THR A 121 20.32 14.42 -4.74
CA THR A 121 19.02 14.35 -4.06
C THR A 121 19.01 13.24 -3.01
N GLN A 122 19.65 12.10 -3.32
CA GLN A 122 19.80 10.99 -2.40
C GLN A 122 20.56 11.41 -1.13
N GLU A 123 21.70 12.11 -1.24
CA GLU A 123 22.49 12.50 -0.07
C GLU A 123 21.73 13.46 0.85
N LYS A 124 20.96 14.40 0.28
CA LYS A 124 20.10 15.31 1.06
C LYS A 124 19.02 14.57 1.84
N LEU A 125 18.32 13.64 1.18
CA LEU A 125 17.27 12.86 1.86
C LEU A 125 17.84 11.90 2.89
N LYS A 126 19.00 11.34 2.63
CA LYS A 126 19.74 10.48 3.56
C LYS A 126 20.08 11.22 4.85
N GLN A 127 20.70 12.40 4.75
CA GLN A 127 21.02 13.21 5.90
C GLN A 127 19.77 13.51 6.73
N LEU A 128 18.71 13.99 6.09
CA LEU A 128 17.45 14.32 6.73
C LEU A 128 16.80 13.11 7.43
N LEU A 129 16.88 11.93 6.83
CA LEU A 129 16.32 10.71 7.41
C LEU A 129 17.06 10.28 8.68
N TYR A 130 18.40 10.39 8.70
CA TYR A 130 19.17 10.09 9.89
C TYR A 130 19.00 11.16 10.97
N GLU A 131 18.84 12.44 10.61
CA GLU A 131 18.47 13.49 11.57
C GLU A 131 17.09 13.24 12.19
N LEU A 132 16.11 12.81 11.39
CA LEU A 132 14.80 12.39 11.87
C LEU A 132 14.90 11.21 12.83
N GLU A 133 15.66 10.17 12.46
CA GLU A 133 15.88 9.01 13.33
C GLU A 133 16.51 9.41 14.67
N ALA A 134 17.52 10.29 14.64
CA ALA A 134 18.19 10.78 15.83
C ALA A 134 17.23 11.60 16.72
N ALA A 135 16.46 12.52 16.14
CA ALA A 135 15.49 13.32 16.87
C ALA A 135 14.41 12.49 17.55
N LEU A 136 13.93 11.41 16.89
CA LEU A 136 12.91 10.50 17.45
C LEU A 136 13.44 9.59 18.58
N LYS A 137 14.77 9.44 18.70
CA LYS A 137 15.43 8.68 19.77
C LYS A 137 15.90 9.58 20.93
N ASP A 138 15.90 10.89 20.72
CA ASP A 138 16.37 11.87 21.71
C ASP A 138 15.26 12.16 22.74
N GLU A 139 15.63 12.26 24.02
CA GLU A 139 14.72 12.60 25.14
C GLU A 139 14.86 14.07 25.60
N LYS A 140 15.64 14.88 24.88
CA LYS A 140 15.86 16.29 25.23
C LYS A 140 14.63 17.16 24.95
N PHE A 141 14.67 18.38 25.51
CA PHE A 141 13.66 19.38 25.26
C PHE A 141 13.39 19.58 23.76
N GLY A 142 12.14 19.48 23.35
CA GLY A 142 11.70 19.76 21.99
C GLY A 142 11.91 18.60 20.98
N SER A 143 12.34 17.42 21.41
CA SER A 143 12.59 16.26 20.51
C SER A 143 11.37 15.87 19.69
N GLU A 144 10.17 15.84 20.29
CA GLU A 144 8.92 15.54 19.56
C GLU A 144 8.62 16.61 18.50
N LEU A 145 8.81 17.90 18.85
CA LEU A 145 8.61 19.01 17.93
C LEU A 145 9.61 18.95 16.77
N LEU A 146 10.89 18.71 17.08
CA LEU A 146 11.94 18.54 16.08
C LEU A 146 11.67 17.34 15.19
N GLY A 147 11.30 16.20 15.75
CA GLY A 147 10.92 15.00 15.00
C GLY A 147 9.75 15.26 14.05
N SER A 148 8.71 15.96 14.50
CA SER A 148 7.56 16.34 13.66
C SER A 148 7.95 17.31 12.55
N ALA A 149 8.84 18.26 12.80
CA ALA A 149 9.33 19.18 11.79
C ALA A 149 10.18 18.49 10.72
N LEU A 150 11.08 17.59 11.13
CA LEU A 150 11.92 16.80 10.23
C LEU A 150 11.10 15.80 9.41
N PHE A 151 10.10 15.16 10.01
CA PHE A 151 9.13 14.33 9.29
C PHE A 151 8.39 15.14 8.22
N THR A 152 7.88 16.31 8.58
CA THR A 152 7.19 17.21 7.65
C THR A 152 8.11 17.60 6.49
N GLN A 153 9.34 18.00 6.79
CA GLN A 153 10.35 18.34 5.78
C GLN A 153 10.66 17.15 4.85
N PHE A 154 10.86 15.97 5.41
CA PHE A 154 11.09 14.75 4.64
C PHE A 154 9.94 14.47 3.66
N MET A 155 8.69 14.51 4.16
CA MET A 155 7.52 14.26 3.33
C MET A 155 7.29 15.33 2.26
N VAL A 156 7.62 16.60 2.55
CA VAL A 156 7.59 17.67 1.54
C VAL A 156 8.55 17.36 0.40
N TYR A 157 9.79 16.93 0.70
CA TYR A 157 10.74 16.56 -0.35
C TYR A 157 10.29 15.33 -1.14
N VAL A 158 9.81 14.28 -0.47
CA VAL A 158 9.25 13.09 -1.15
C VAL A 158 8.12 13.49 -2.11
N ASN A 159 7.21 14.36 -1.65
CA ASN A 159 6.11 14.86 -2.49
C ASN A 159 6.62 15.66 -3.69
N ARG A 160 7.53 16.62 -3.49
CA ARG A 160 8.10 17.43 -4.60
C ARG A 160 8.74 16.51 -5.65
N ILE A 161 9.64 15.63 -5.23
CA ILE A 161 10.32 14.70 -6.13
C ILE A 161 9.30 13.87 -6.92
N PHE A 162 8.30 13.31 -6.26
CA PHE A 162 7.35 12.43 -6.90
C PHE A 162 6.36 13.19 -7.79
N LEU A 163 5.80 14.31 -7.33
CA LEU A 163 4.81 15.09 -8.08
C LEU A 163 5.42 15.73 -9.33
N GLU A 164 6.64 16.27 -9.22
CA GLU A 164 7.36 16.95 -10.29
C GLU A 164 8.17 15.99 -11.18
N LYS A 165 8.09 14.67 -10.92
CA LYS A 165 8.84 13.63 -11.65
C LYS A 165 10.36 13.81 -11.61
N GLN A 166 10.91 14.34 -10.52
CA GLN A 166 12.34 14.50 -10.28
C GLN A 166 12.98 13.19 -9.79
N TYR A 167 12.68 12.09 -10.44
CA TYR A 167 13.20 10.76 -10.13
C TYR A 167 13.59 10.03 -11.41
N ILE A 168 14.55 9.11 -11.31
CA ILE A 168 14.99 8.30 -12.43
C ILE A 168 13.92 7.25 -12.74
N TYR A 169 13.29 7.35 -13.89
CA TYR A 169 12.42 6.31 -14.39
C TYR A 169 13.24 5.24 -15.11
N ASP A 170 13.29 4.04 -14.56
CA ASP A 170 13.94 2.88 -15.18
C ASP A 170 12.89 1.78 -15.38
N ALA A 171 12.51 1.55 -16.65
CA ALA A 171 11.52 0.53 -17.00
C ALA A 171 11.91 -0.89 -16.55
N ARG A 172 13.20 -1.16 -16.32
CA ARG A 172 13.70 -2.44 -15.81
C ARG A 172 13.57 -2.58 -14.29
N SER A 173 13.20 -1.49 -13.60
CA SER A 173 13.04 -1.49 -12.14
C SER A 173 11.75 -2.17 -11.69
N TYR A 174 10.84 -2.44 -12.59
CA TYR A 174 9.61 -3.15 -12.27
C TYR A 174 9.20 -4.10 -13.40
N SER A 175 8.42 -5.08 -13.05
CA SER A 175 7.70 -5.94 -13.99
C SER A 175 6.22 -5.94 -13.64
N SER A 176 5.39 -6.03 -14.66
CA SER A 176 3.94 -6.23 -14.51
C SER A 176 3.41 -6.95 -15.74
N ASP A 177 2.37 -7.73 -15.56
CA ASP A 177 1.57 -8.16 -16.68
C ASP A 177 0.62 -7.04 -17.09
N SER A 178 0.77 -6.54 -18.31
CA SER A 178 0.01 -5.38 -18.78
C SER A 178 -1.50 -5.62 -18.75
N GLN A 179 -1.96 -6.83 -19.03
CA GLN A 179 -3.40 -7.18 -18.99
C GLN A 179 -3.92 -7.20 -17.55
N ILE A 180 -3.13 -7.76 -16.61
CA ILE A 180 -3.50 -7.77 -15.19
C ILE A 180 -3.42 -6.37 -14.59
N GLU A 181 -2.44 -5.56 -14.97
CA GLU A 181 -2.37 -4.16 -14.56
C GLU A 181 -3.59 -3.34 -15.00
N GLU A 182 -4.00 -3.50 -16.26
CA GLU A 182 -5.21 -2.84 -16.76
C GLU A 182 -6.46 -3.33 -16.06
N LEU A 183 -6.57 -4.63 -15.81
CA LEU A 183 -7.68 -5.23 -15.08
C LEU A 183 -7.76 -4.69 -13.66
N LEU A 184 -6.65 -4.64 -12.94
CA LEU A 184 -6.57 -4.08 -11.57
C LEU A 184 -6.97 -2.61 -11.54
N ARG A 185 -6.45 -1.82 -12.49
CA ARG A 185 -6.81 -0.40 -12.62
C ARG A 185 -8.30 -0.24 -12.87
N TYR A 186 -8.87 -1.02 -13.79
CA TYR A 186 -10.31 -0.98 -14.07
C TYR A 186 -11.12 -1.35 -12.82
N ILE A 187 -10.79 -2.44 -12.13
CA ILE A 187 -11.48 -2.85 -10.91
C ILE A 187 -11.44 -1.73 -9.87
N ASN A 188 -10.27 -1.15 -9.61
CA ASN A 188 -10.11 -0.11 -8.58
C ASN A 188 -10.89 1.18 -8.88
N HIS A 189 -11.07 1.53 -10.16
CA HIS A 189 -11.83 2.71 -10.56
C HIS A 189 -13.36 2.46 -10.68
N ASN A 190 -13.78 1.20 -10.73
CA ASN A 190 -15.17 0.83 -11.01
C ASN A 190 -15.78 -0.09 -9.93
N LEU A 191 -15.36 0.08 -8.67
CA LEU A 191 -15.79 -0.80 -7.57
C LEU A 191 -17.32 -0.88 -7.39
N THR A 192 -18.06 0.13 -7.82
CA THR A 192 -19.52 0.19 -7.72
C THR A 192 -20.26 -0.48 -8.87
N GLU A 193 -19.53 -0.81 -9.95
CA GLU A 193 -20.08 -1.38 -11.17
C GLU A 193 -20.18 -2.92 -11.12
N ASP A 194 -20.77 -3.51 -12.19
CA ASP A 194 -20.73 -4.95 -12.37
C ASP A 194 -19.31 -5.44 -12.73
N LEU A 195 -18.66 -6.04 -11.75
CA LEU A 195 -17.33 -6.63 -11.86
C LEU A 195 -17.40 -8.17 -11.88
N SER A 196 -18.48 -8.74 -12.44
CA SER A 196 -18.59 -10.19 -12.62
C SER A 196 -17.45 -10.73 -13.50
N ILE A 197 -17.06 -11.98 -13.26
CA ILE A 197 -16.00 -12.63 -14.06
C ILE A 197 -16.36 -12.64 -15.56
N GLU A 198 -17.65 -12.78 -15.85
CA GLU A 198 -18.22 -12.72 -17.21
C GLU A 198 -17.97 -11.38 -17.87
N THR A 199 -18.31 -10.30 -17.17
CA THR A 199 -18.17 -8.92 -17.66
C THR A 199 -16.70 -8.58 -17.86
N LEU A 200 -15.83 -8.93 -16.91
CA LEU A 200 -14.39 -8.68 -17.00
C LEU A 200 -13.75 -9.49 -18.14
N ALA A 201 -14.05 -10.79 -18.24
CA ALA A 201 -13.50 -11.65 -19.28
C ALA A 201 -13.89 -11.17 -20.69
N ARG A 202 -15.14 -10.73 -20.88
CA ARG A 202 -15.62 -10.15 -22.15
C ARG A 202 -14.90 -8.84 -22.47
N LYS A 203 -14.75 -7.95 -21.47
CA LYS A 203 -14.11 -6.65 -21.66
C LYS A 203 -12.64 -6.75 -22.09
N TYR A 204 -11.91 -7.72 -21.53
CA TYR A 204 -10.48 -7.89 -21.80
C TYR A 204 -10.16 -9.00 -22.82
N TYR A 205 -11.19 -9.58 -23.45
CA TYR A 205 -11.04 -10.66 -24.45
C TYR A 205 -10.21 -11.84 -23.92
N LEU A 206 -10.38 -12.18 -22.64
CA LEU A 206 -9.69 -13.28 -21.97
C LEU A 206 -10.65 -14.42 -21.68
N SER A 207 -10.14 -15.67 -21.71
CA SER A 207 -10.90 -16.76 -21.12
C SER A 207 -10.98 -16.58 -19.59
N LYS A 208 -12.14 -16.90 -19.00
CA LYS A 208 -12.36 -16.78 -17.54
C LYS A 208 -11.27 -17.49 -16.74
N TYR A 209 -10.94 -18.73 -17.14
CA TYR A 209 -9.94 -19.53 -16.45
C TYR A 209 -8.54 -18.90 -16.51
N HIS A 210 -8.10 -18.43 -17.67
CA HIS A 210 -6.81 -17.78 -17.84
C HIS A 210 -6.72 -16.50 -17.02
N MET A 211 -7.75 -15.65 -17.10
CA MET A 211 -7.82 -14.40 -16.33
C MET A 211 -7.76 -14.66 -14.81
N MET A 212 -8.57 -15.57 -14.29
CA MET A 212 -8.61 -15.88 -12.85
C MET A 212 -7.27 -16.46 -12.36
N ARG A 213 -6.65 -17.38 -13.14
CA ARG A 213 -5.37 -17.97 -12.78
C ARG A 213 -4.27 -16.92 -12.75
N LYS A 214 -4.14 -16.14 -13.83
CA LYS A 214 -3.10 -15.12 -13.97
C LYS A 214 -3.25 -14.00 -12.93
N PHE A 215 -4.47 -13.54 -12.68
CA PHE A 215 -4.74 -12.58 -11.63
C PHE A 215 -4.30 -13.08 -10.25
N LYS A 216 -4.57 -14.34 -9.94
CA LYS A 216 -4.16 -14.94 -8.67
C LYS A 216 -2.64 -15.11 -8.56
N GLU A 217 -1.96 -15.46 -9.65
CA GLU A 217 -0.49 -15.55 -9.70
C GLU A 217 0.16 -14.18 -9.42
N GLU A 218 -0.36 -13.11 -10.03
CA GLU A 218 0.21 -11.75 -9.91
C GLU A 218 -0.16 -11.03 -8.60
N THR A 219 -1.34 -11.29 -8.05
CA THR A 219 -1.86 -10.54 -6.89
C THR A 219 -1.93 -11.34 -5.60
N GLY A 220 -1.86 -12.66 -5.67
CA GLY A 220 -2.10 -13.57 -4.56
C GLY A 220 -3.59 -13.75 -4.20
N TYR A 221 -4.51 -13.03 -4.85
CA TYR A 221 -5.96 -13.05 -4.57
C TYR A 221 -6.76 -13.60 -5.74
N THR A 222 -7.91 -14.21 -5.43
CA THR A 222 -8.92 -14.38 -6.49
C THR A 222 -9.53 -13.02 -6.84
N ILE A 223 -9.97 -12.84 -8.09
CA ILE A 223 -10.63 -11.59 -8.52
C ILE A 223 -11.79 -11.24 -7.60
N HIS A 224 -12.63 -12.23 -7.26
CA HIS A 224 -13.78 -12.03 -6.37
C HIS A 224 -13.35 -11.49 -4.98
N ASN A 225 -12.38 -12.13 -4.35
CA ASN A 225 -11.93 -11.73 -3.03
C ASN A 225 -11.22 -10.37 -3.04
N TYR A 226 -10.48 -10.07 -4.11
CA TYR A 226 -9.89 -8.75 -4.31
C TYR A 226 -10.97 -7.66 -4.36
N ILE A 227 -12.00 -7.84 -5.21
CA ILE A 227 -13.12 -6.90 -5.34
C ILE A 227 -13.85 -6.71 -4.01
N ILE A 228 -14.20 -7.81 -3.33
CA ILE A 228 -14.88 -7.74 -2.03
C ILE A 228 -14.03 -6.99 -1.01
N SER A 229 -12.72 -7.29 -0.93
CA SER A 229 -11.80 -6.62 -0.02
C SER A 229 -11.74 -5.10 -0.29
N LYS A 230 -11.60 -4.69 -1.54
CA LYS A 230 -11.57 -3.27 -1.92
C LYS A 230 -12.89 -2.55 -1.64
N ARG A 231 -14.03 -3.19 -1.92
CA ARG A 231 -15.35 -2.66 -1.57
C ARG A 231 -15.54 -2.48 -0.07
N LEU A 232 -15.08 -3.43 0.74
CA LEU A 232 -15.16 -3.35 2.20
C LEU A 232 -14.28 -2.22 2.76
N LEU A 233 -13.09 -2.04 2.22
CA LEU A 233 -12.20 -0.94 2.58
C LEU A 233 -12.82 0.42 2.22
N LEU A 234 -13.40 0.56 1.03
CA LEU A 234 -14.14 1.75 0.62
C LEU A 234 -15.33 2.03 1.55
N ALA A 235 -16.11 1.00 1.90
CA ALA A 235 -17.23 1.14 2.83
C ALA A 235 -16.76 1.60 4.21
N ARG A 236 -15.67 1.03 4.72
CA ARG A 236 -15.09 1.41 6.02
C ARG A 236 -14.66 2.88 6.05
N THR A 237 -13.99 3.35 5.00
CA THR A 237 -13.63 4.77 4.85
C THR A 237 -14.88 5.66 4.90
N LYS A 238 -15.93 5.31 4.13
CA LYS A 238 -17.17 6.08 4.12
C LYS A 238 -17.88 6.08 5.48
N ILE A 239 -17.84 4.99 6.22
CA ILE A 239 -18.42 4.90 7.57
C ILE A 239 -17.64 5.80 8.53
N SER A 240 -16.31 5.78 8.52
CA SER A 240 -15.48 6.65 9.36
C SER A 240 -15.65 8.14 9.02
N GLU A 241 -16.01 8.47 7.78
CA GLU A 241 -16.40 9.82 7.34
C GLU A 241 -17.85 10.21 7.72
N GLY A 242 -18.55 9.37 8.49
CA GLY A 242 -19.90 9.63 8.96
C GLY A 242 -21.03 9.24 8.00
N THR A 243 -20.74 8.53 6.89
CA THR A 243 -21.78 8.03 5.99
C THR A 243 -22.58 6.93 6.69
N PRO A 244 -23.94 6.97 6.68
CA PRO A 244 -24.76 5.90 7.24
C PRO A 244 -24.41 4.53 6.66
N ILE A 245 -24.32 3.51 7.51
CA ILE A 245 -23.77 2.18 7.17
C ILE A 245 -24.41 1.56 5.93
N LEU A 246 -25.74 1.59 5.83
CA LEU A 246 -26.47 1.05 4.69
C LEU A 246 -26.08 1.77 3.39
N LYS A 247 -25.99 3.11 3.45
CA LYS A 247 -25.59 3.94 2.31
C LYS A 247 -24.12 3.72 1.95
N ALA A 248 -23.23 3.58 2.94
CA ALA A 248 -21.82 3.27 2.72
C ALA A 248 -21.66 1.91 2.00
N ALA A 249 -22.42 0.89 2.39
CA ALA A 249 -22.44 -0.40 1.71
C ALA A 249 -22.86 -0.26 0.24
N GLN A 250 -23.95 0.43 -0.04
CA GLN A 250 -24.45 0.68 -1.41
C GLN A 250 -23.44 1.46 -2.25
N LEU A 251 -22.92 2.57 -1.71
CA LEU A 251 -21.90 3.41 -2.38
C LEU A 251 -20.55 2.70 -2.56
N SER A 252 -20.39 1.52 -2.00
CA SER A 252 -19.20 0.68 -2.16
C SER A 252 -19.45 -0.55 -3.04
N GLY A 253 -20.61 -0.63 -3.70
CA GLY A 253 -20.94 -1.67 -4.65
C GLY A 253 -21.53 -2.94 -4.08
N PHE A 254 -22.05 -2.91 -2.82
CA PHE A 254 -22.83 -4.02 -2.26
C PHE A 254 -24.32 -3.82 -2.55
N SER A 255 -24.92 -4.80 -3.20
CA SER A 255 -26.37 -4.83 -3.47
C SER A 255 -27.17 -5.38 -2.29
N ASP A 256 -26.56 -6.19 -1.42
CA ASP A 256 -27.20 -6.82 -0.27
C ASP A 256 -26.46 -6.52 1.03
N TYR A 257 -27.20 -5.98 2.01
CA TYR A 257 -26.65 -5.62 3.32
C TYR A 257 -26.21 -6.83 4.14
N THR A 258 -26.88 -7.96 4.03
CA THR A 258 -26.54 -9.16 4.78
C THR A 258 -25.19 -9.71 4.34
N THR A 259 -24.97 -9.75 3.03
CA THR A 259 -23.68 -10.14 2.42
C THR A 259 -22.57 -9.18 2.83
N PHE A 260 -22.83 -7.86 2.78
CA PHE A 260 -21.91 -6.83 3.24
C PHE A 260 -21.54 -7.03 4.72
N SER A 261 -22.51 -7.11 5.61
CA SER A 261 -22.28 -7.18 7.05
C SER A 261 -21.50 -8.43 7.47
N ARG A 262 -21.79 -9.59 6.86
CA ARG A 262 -21.02 -10.83 7.08
C ARG A 262 -19.56 -10.71 6.60
N ALA A 263 -19.38 -10.19 5.39
CA ALA A 263 -18.05 -10.00 4.80
C ALA A 263 -17.25 -8.97 5.62
N TYR A 264 -17.90 -7.90 6.06
CA TYR A 264 -17.28 -6.86 6.90
C TYR A 264 -16.78 -7.42 8.23
N LYS A 265 -17.63 -8.15 8.95
CA LYS A 265 -17.25 -8.80 10.21
C LYS A 265 -16.15 -9.82 10.02
N LYS A 266 -16.18 -10.58 8.93
CA LYS A 266 -15.11 -11.55 8.58
C LYS A 266 -13.76 -10.84 8.35
N GLN A 267 -13.76 -9.71 7.65
CA GLN A 267 -12.52 -9.01 7.27
C GLN A 267 -11.95 -8.16 8.42
N PHE A 268 -12.80 -7.48 9.19
CA PHE A 268 -12.36 -6.51 10.20
C PHE A 268 -12.50 -7.01 11.65
N GLY A 269 -13.07 -8.19 11.84
CA GLY A 269 -13.31 -8.76 13.19
C GLY A 269 -14.48 -8.13 13.96
N THR A 270 -14.97 -6.96 13.51
CA THR A 270 -16.03 -6.17 14.16
C THR A 270 -17.21 -5.91 13.22
N ALA A 271 -18.38 -5.67 13.77
CA ALA A 271 -19.53 -5.28 12.96
C ALA A 271 -19.36 -3.86 12.40
N PRO A 272 -20.01 -3.50 11.25
CA PRO A 272 -19.94 -2.15 10.70
C PRO A 272 -20.38 -1.06 11.69
N SER A 273 -21.29 -1.36 12.60
CA SER A 273 -21.77 -0.43 13.65
C SER A 273 -20.75 -0.15 14.76
N GLN A 274 -19.66 -0.88 14.79
CA GLN A 274 -18.57 -0.73 15.76
C GLN A 274 -17.33 -0.04 15.15
N THR A 275 -17.47 0.53 13.99
CA THR A 275 -16.35 1.15 13.21
C THR A 275 -16.14 2.61 13.59
N ILE A 276 -16.79 3.13 14.63
CA ILE A 276 -16.68 4.53 15.07
C ILE A 276 -15.49 4.70 16.01
#